data_c72200f8964f45236cca0ebe8bdd0f5d
#
_entry.id   c72200f8964f45236cca0ebe8bdd0f5d
#
_cell.length_a   1.000
_cell.length_b   1.000
_cell.length_c   1.000
_cell.angle_alpha   90.00
_cell.angle_beta   90.00
_cell.angle_gamma   90.00
#
_symmetry.space_group_name_H-M   'P 1'
#
loop_
_entity.id
_entity.type
_entity.pdbx_description
1 polymer ?
#
loop_
_entity_poly.entity_id
_entity_poly.type
_entity_poly.pdbx_seq_one_letter_code
_entity_poly.pdbx_strand_id
1 'polypeptide(L)'
;MDDVTDWLMEGDPSVRWRTRRDLLGLEHEADQARVATDGWGAELLSRQDPDGLWDGGHYSPKWTSTTYTLLMLRRLGLDPGNEQALLGCHRLFDDARWIRGGISYWKTHTEPETCVNSMILSLASWFDLDDE
;
A
#
# COMPACT_ATOMS: atom_id res chain seq x y z
N MET A 1 -3.53 29.31 11.96
CA MET A 1 -4.40 28.16 11.67
C MET A 1 -5.31 27.97 12.88
N ASP A 2 -6.39 27.25 12.75
CA ASP A 2 -7.21 26.91 13.90
C ASP A 2 -6.60 25.74 14.70
N ASP A 3 -7.03 25.56 15.93
CA ASP A 3 -6.51 24.54 16.86
C ASP A 3 -6.55 23.11 16.28
N VAL A 4 -7.55 22.80 15.45
CA VAL A 4 -7.69 21.48 14.83
C VAL A 4 -6.63 21.27 13.74
N THR A 5 -6.41 22.28 12.91
CA THR A 5 -5.39 22.23 11.88
C THR A 5 -3.98 22.11 12.48
N ASP A 6 -3.70 22.87 13.53
CA ASP A 6 -2.41 22.80 14.24
C ASP A 6 -2.20 21.39 14.82
N TRP A 7 -3.23 20.81 15.44
CA TRP A 7 -3.19 19.44 15.94
C TRP A 7 -2.96 18.40 14.82
N LEU A 8 -3.62 18.53 13.66
CA LEU A 8 -3.39 17.64 12.50
C LEU A 8 -1.95 17.73 12.00
N MET A 9 -1.37 18.94 12.02
CA MET A 9 0.02 19.18 11.59
C MET A 9 1.08 18.66 12.58
N GLU A 10 0.72 18.32 13.80
CA GLU A 10 1.57 17.60 14.76
C GLU A 10 1.56 16.08 14.55
N GLY A 11 0.68 15.58 13.69
CA GLY A 11 0.47 14.14 13.46
C GLY A 11 1.53 13.46 12.62
N ASP A 12 1.21 12.22 12.27
CA ASP A 12 2.01 11.38 11.36
C ASP A 12 2.21 12.05 9.98
N PRO A 13 3.31 11.81 9.26
CA PRO A 13 3.50 12.33 7.90
C PRO A 13 2.32 12.10 6.96
N SER A 14 1.65 10.95 7.09
CA SER A 14 0.45 10.62 6.30
C SER A 14 -0.75 11.53 6.59
N VAL A 15 -0.84 12.07 7.78
CA VAL A 15 -1.85 13.06 8.18
C VAL A 15 -1.44 14.45 7.69
N ARG A 16 -0.18 14.84 7.94
CA ARG A 16 0.32 16.18 7.59
C ARG A 16 0.21 16.48 6.10
N TRP A 17 0.67 15.57 5.21
CA TRP A 17 0.64 15.84 3.78
C TRP A 17 -0.81 15.99 3.25
N ARG A 18 -1.75 15.21 3.78
CA ARG A 18 -3.17 15.34 3.42
C ARG A 18 -3.77 16.62 3.93
N THR A 19 -3.46 17.00 5.16
CA THR A 19 -3.91 18.27 5.72
C THR A 19 -3.43 19.44 4.86
N ARG A 20 -2.15 19.44 4.46
CA ARG A 20 -1.62 20.48 3.56
C ARG A 20 -2.35 20.49 2.21
N ARG A 21 -2.49 19.32 1.59
CA ARG A 21 -3.09 19.21 0.26
C ARG A 21 -4.58 19.53 0.27
N ASP A 22 -5.33 18.89 1.17
CA ASP A 22 -6.79 18.84 1.09
C ASP A 22 -7.49 19.98 1.85
N LEU A 23 -6.88 20.46 2.93
CA LEU A 23 -7.48 21.50 3.77
C LEU A 23 -6.82 22.87 3.56
N LEU A 24 -5.50 22.91 3.38
CA LEU A 24 -4.77 24.17 3.33
C LEU A 24 -4.40 24.60 1.90
N GLY A 25 -4.45 23.72 0.92
CA GLY A 25 -4.03 24.02 -0.45
C GLY A 25 -2.53 24.39 -0.55
N LEU A 26 -1.70 23.79 0.30
CA LEU A 26 -0.26 24.05 0.38
C LEU A 26 0.55 22.92 -0.26
N GLU A 27 1.82 23.21 -0.54
CA GLU A 27 2.80 22.18 -0.94
C GLU A 27 2.89 21.09 0.14
N HIS A 28 2.92 19.84 -0.29
CA HIS A 28 2.77 18.66 0.58
C HIS A 28 3.78 17.55 0.29
N GLU A 29 4.54 17.66 -0.79
CA GLU A 29 5.44 16.61 -1.29
C GLU A 29 6.52 16.23 -0.28
N ALA A 30 7.03 17.21 0.49
CA ALA A 30 8.04 16.95 1.50
C ALA A 30 7.50 16.10 2.66
N ASP A 31 6.27 16.36 3.12
CA ASP A 31 5.64 15.54 4.16
C ASP A 31 5.24 14.17 3.59
N GLN A 32 4.77 14.10 2.35
CA GLN A 32 4.45 12.84 1.69
C GLN A 32 5.67 11.94 1.53
N ALA A 33 6.83 12.49 1.14
CA ALA A 33 8.08 11.75 1.03
C ALA A 33 8.50 11.12 2.38
N ARG A 34 8.15 11.72 3.50
CA ARG A 34 8.45 11.20 4.84
C ARG A 34 7.59 10.01 5.27
N VAL A 35 6.53 9.68 4.54
CA VAL A 35 5.72 8.48 4.83
C VAL A 35 6.56 7.20 4.80
N ALA A 36 7.57 7.14 3.95
CA ALA A 36 8.47 5.97 3.85
C ALA A 36 9.49 5.87 5.00
N THR A 37 9.81 6.98 5.65
CA THR A 37 10.94 7.05 6.61
C THR A 37 10.53 7.30 8.05
N ASP A 38 9.32 7.82 8.26
CA ASP A 38 8.84 8.21 9.58
C ASP A 38 7.43 7.65 9.85
N GLY A 39 7.13 7.41 11.10
CA GLY A 39 5.79 7.09 11.57
C GLY A 39 5.24 5.76 11.08
N TRP A 40 3.95 5.75 10.78
CA TRP A 40 3.20 4.52 10.45
C TRP A 40 3.67 3.84 9.18
N GLY A 41 4.01 4.59 8.14
CA GLY A 41 4.49 4.03 6.88
C GLY A 41 5.84 3.34 7.06
N ALA A 42 6.78 3.97 7.75
CA ALA A 42 8.08 3.40 8.07
C ALA A 42 7.94 2.14 8.93
N GLU A 43 7.05 2.14 9.91
CA GLU A 43 6.78 0.97 10.76
C GLU A 43 6.24 -0.21 9.94
N LEU A 44 5.31 0.02 9.02
CA LEU A 44 4.80 -1.03 8.14
C LEU A 44 5.88 -1.57 7.21
N LEU A 45 6.68 -0.69 6.61
CA LEU A 45 7.79 -1.10 5.74
C LEU A 45 8.84 -1.93 6.51
N SER A 46 9.12 -1.58 7.76
CA SER A 46 10.06 -2.31 8.61
C SER A 46 9.64 -3.75 8.91
N ARG A 47 8.35 -4.07 8.78
CA ARG A 47 7.79 -5.40 9.03
C ARG A 47 7.78 -6.32 7.81
N GLN A 48 8.25 -5.85 6.67
CA GLN A 48 8.36 -6.67 5.47
C GLN A 48 9.36 -7.80 5.67
N ASP A 49 8.96 -9.01 5.32
CA ASP A 49 9.84 -10.17 5.32
C ASP A 49 10.89 -10.05 4.20
N PRO A 50 12.07 -10.71 4.34
CA PRO A 50 13.13 -10.63 3.33
C PRO A 50 12.70 -11.09 1.92
N ASP A 51 11.65 -11.91 1.83
CA ASP A 51 11.09 -12.38 0.55
C ASP A 51 10.12 -11.40 -0.11
N GLY A 52 9.88 -10.25 0.51
CA GLY A 52 9.00 -9.20 0.00
C GLY A 52 7.55 -9.29 0.46
N LEU A 53 7.17 -10.32 1.19
CA LEU A 53 5.83 -10.47 1.75
C LEU A 53 5.71 -9.80 3.12
N TRP A 54 4.50 -9.64 3.60
CA TRP A 54 4.17 -9.31 4.97
C TRP A 54 3.42 -10.48 5.60
N ASP A 55 3.80 -10.84 6.81
CA ASP A 55 3.22 -11.93 7.60
C ASP A 55 3.15 -13.26 6.83
N GLY A 56 4.13 -13.49 5.95
CA GLY A 56 4.29 -14.70 5.14
C GLY A 56 3.14 -14.97 4.15
N GLY A 57 2.24 -14.00 3.90
CA GLY A 57 1.04 -14.26 3.12
C GLY A 57 0.76 -13.23 2.02
N HIS A 58 0.16 -13.70 0.92
CA HIS A 58 -0.29 -12.83 -0.17
C HIS A 58 -1.58 -12.08 0.21
N TYR A 59 -2.58 -12.80 0.68
CA TYR A 59 -3.90 -12.28 1.07
C TYR A 59 -4.31 -12.65 2.49
N SER A 60 -3.88 -13.78 2.99
CA SER A 60 -4.12 -14.26 4.36
C SER A 60 -2.80 -14.28 5.13
N PRO A 61 -2.79 -13.92 6.43
CA PRO A 61 -3.91 -13.54 7.29
C PRO A 61 -4.53 -12.20 6.90
N LYS A 62 -5.83 -12.06 7.18
CA LYS A 62 -6.53 -10.79 6.99
C LYS A 62 -5.87 -9.67 7.81
N TRP A 63 -5.77 -8.47 7.24
CA TRP A 63 -5.21 -7.24 7.80
C TRP A 63 -3.70 -7.15 7.87
N THR A 64 -2.97 -8.23 8.06
CA THR A 64 -1.51 -8.23 8.25
C THR A 64 -0.72 -8.73 7.04
N SER A 65 -1.39 -9.43 6.11
CA SER A 65 -0.77 -9.95 4.89
C SER A 65 -0.44 -8.86 3.87
N THR A 66 0.30 -9.23 2.84
CA THR A 66 0.86 -8.33 1.84
C THR A 66 -0.18 -7.44 1.16
N THR A 67 -1.29 -8.00 0.69
CA THR A 67 -2.35 -7.22 0.03
C THR A 67 -2.89 -6.12 0.95
N TYR A 68 -3.23 -6.45 2.19
CA TYR A 68 -3.78 -5.48 3.13
C TYR A 68 -2.77 -4.42 3.56
N THR A 69 -1.52 -4.81 3.75
CA THR A 69 -0.44 -3.89 4.11
C THR A 69 -0.15 -2.91 2.98
N LEU A 70 -0.07 -3.38 1.73
CA LEU A 70 0.12 -2.51 0.57
C LEU A 70 -1.07 -1.55 0.36
N LEU A 71 -2.31 -2.00 0.58
CA LEU A 71 -3.48 -1.12 0.56
C LEU A 71 -3.40 -0.05 1.64
N MET A 72 -2.91 -0.38 2.82
CA MET A 72 -2.70 0.61 3.88
C MET A 72 -1.60 1.60 3.50
N LEU A 73 -0.45 1.13 3.01
CA LEU A 73 0.65 1.99 2.55
C LEU A 73 0.19 2.96 1.44
N ARG A 74 -0.60 2.47 0.49
CA ARG A 74 -1.25 3.32 -0.51
C ARG A 74 -2.11 4.41 0.13
N ARG A 75 -2.93 4.05 1.11
CA ARG A 75 -3.79 5.01 1.84
C ARG A 75 -2.98 6.02 2.65
N LEU A 76 -1.85 5.63 3.19
CA LEU A 76 -0.94 6.55 3.88
C LEU A 76 -0.26 7.53 2.91
N GLY A 77 -0.23 7.22 1.62
CA GLY A 77 0.35 8.05 0.57
C GLY A 77 1.80 7.71 0.27
N LEU A 78 2.21 6.46 0.50
CA LEU A 78 3.55 5.99 0.15
C LEU A 78 3.83 6.28 -1.33
N ASP A 79 5.06 6.71 -1.62
CA ASP A 79 5.52 6.93 -2.99
C ASP A 79 5.28 5.69 -3.87
N PRO A 80 4.64 5.84 -5.05
CA PRO A 80 4.38 4.73 -5.96
C PRO A 80 5.62 3.99 -6.43
N GLY A 81 6.79 4.64 -6.43
CA GLY A 81 8.07 4.05 -6.81
C GLY A 81 8.86 3.44 -5.64
N ASN A 82 8.27 3.31 -4.44
CA ASN A 82 8.95 2.73 -3.30
C ASN A 82 9.35 1.27 -3.57
N GLU A 83 10.66 0.98 -3.52
CA GLU A 83 11.22 -0.33 -3.89
C GLU A 83 10.68 -1.49 -3.04
N GLN A 84 10.48 -1.27 -1.74
CA GLN A 84 9.93 -2.31 -0.85
C GLN A 84 8.46 -2.63 -1.20
N ALA A 85 7.66 -1.61 -1.48
CA ALA A 85 6.28 -1.81 -1.90
C ALA A 85 6.21 -2.49 -3.28
N LEU A 86 7.05 -2.08 -4.23
CA LEU A 86 7.14 -2.72 -5.54
C LEU A 86 7.52 -4.19 -5.44
N LEU A 87 8.48 -4.55 -4.59
CA LEU A 87 8.82 -5.95 -4.35
C LEU A 87 7.60 -6.75 -3.87
N GLY A 88 6.84 -6.22 -2.93
CA GLY A 88 5.59 -6.85 -2.47
C GLY A 88 4.54 -6.99 -3.57
N CYS A 89 4.38 -5.94 -4.40
CA CYS A 89 3.48 -5.99 -5.55
C CYS A 89 3.88 -7.05 -6.56
N HIS A 90 5.16 -7.15 -6.92
CA HIS A 90 5.65 -8.20 -7.82
C HIS A 90 5.35 -9.59 -7.27
N ARG A 91 5.56 -9.82 -5.96
CA ARG A 91 5.21 -11.10 -5.34
C ARG A 91 3.72 -11.43 -5.47
N LEU A 92 2.83 -10.44 -5.35
CA LEU A 92 1.40 -10.65 -5.54
C LEU A 92 1.04 -11.11 -6.95
N PHE A 93 1.74 -10.65 -7.97
CA PHE A 93 1.49 -11.04 -9.36
C PHE A 93 2.21 -12.33 -9.75
N ASP A 94 3.49 -12.46 -9.40
CA ASP A 94 4.32 -13.60 -9.79
C ASP A 94 3.85 -14.93 -9.16
N ASP A 95 3.38 -14.85 -7.91
CA ASP A 95 2.90 -16.02 -7.17
C ASP A 95 1.41 -16.32 -7.39
N ALA A 96 0.70 -15.46 -8.13
CA ALA A 96 -0.72 -15.63 -8.38
C ALA A 96 -0.99 -16.76 -9.37
N ARG A 97 -2.07 -17.49 -9.12
CA ARG A 97 -2.60 -18.45 -10.07
C ARG A 97 -3.63 -17.76 -10.97
N TRP A 98 -3.37 -17.71 -12.27
CA TRP A 98 -4.29 -17.13 -13.24
C TRP A 98 -5.42 -18.09 -13.59
N ILE A 99 -6.67 -17.62 -13.48
CA ILE A 99 -7.88 -18.39 -13.75
C ILE A 99 -8.86 -17.50 -14.51
N ARG A 100 -9.29 -17.90 -15.70
CA ARG A 100 -10.38 -17.24 -16.43
C ARG A 100 -10.29 -15.71 -16.48
N GLY A 101 -9.09 -15.19 -16.69
CA GLY A 101 -8.86 -13.74 -16.81
C GLY A 101 -8.73 -12.98 -15.48
N GLY A 102 -8.62 -13.69 -14.37
CA GLY A 102 -8.33 -13.11 -13.05
C GLY A 102 -7.33 -13.95 -12.28
N ILE A 103 -7.04 -13.55 -11.05
CA ILE A 103 -6.08 -14.22 -10.19
C ILE A 103 -6.72 -14.82 -8.94
N SER A 104 -6.09 -15.87 -8.41
CA SER A 104 -6.44 -16.47 -7.13
C SER A 104 -5.17 -16.94 -6.40
N TYR A 105 -5.21 -16.88 -5.07
CA TYR A 105 -4.17 -17.44 -4.20
C TYR A 105 -4.55 -18.81 -3.61
N TRP A 106 -5.75 -19.31 -3.93
CA TRP A 106 -6.25 -20.60 -3.44
C TRP A 106 -6.28 -21.65 -4.53
N LYS A 107 -5.75 -22.83 -4.22
CA LYS A 107 -5.66 -23.95 -5.18
C LYS A 107 -7.02 -24.54 -5.55
N THR A 108 -7.99 -24.41 -4.65
CA THR A 108 -9.33 -24.99 -4.81
C THR A 108 -10.31 -24.12 -5.58
N HIS A 109 -9.98 -22.84 -5.81
CA HIS A 109 -10.85 -21.93 -6.54
C HIS A 109 -10.86 -22.25 -8.02
N THR A 110 -12.03 -22.28 -8.63
CA THR A 110 -12.24 -22.44 -10.09
C THR A 110 -12.56 -21.13 -10.79
N GLU A 111 -12.89 -20.10 -10.02
CA GLU A 111 -13.21 -18.75 -10.47
C GLU A 111 -12.40 -17.73 -9.66
N PRO A 112 -12.03 -16.58 -10.27
CA PRO A 112 -11.40 -15.51 -9.52
C PRO A 112 -12.42 -14.80 -8.61
N GLU A 113 -11.99 -14.41 -7.41
CA GLU A 113 -12.83 -13.62 -6.51
C GLU A 113 -12.78 -12.14 -6.88
N THR A 114 -13.94 -11.53 -7.08
CA THR A 114 -14.06 -10.12 -7.48
C THR A 114 -13.40 -9.17 -6.47
N CYS A 115 -13.59 -9.39 -5.18
CA CYS A 115 -13.02 -8.53 -4.14
C CYS A 115 -11.48 -8.58 -4.13
N VAL A 116 -10.88 -9.75 -4.25
CA VAL A 116 -9.42 -9.93 -4.33
C VAL A 116 -8.87 -9.23 -5.57
N ASN A 117 -9.46 -9.51 -6.73
CA ASN A 117 -9.01 -8.92 -8.00
C ASN A 117 -9.16 -7.40 -8.02
N SER A 118 -10.21 -6.85 -7.41
CA SER A 118 -10.40 -5.39 -7.29
C SER A 118 -9.32 -4.74 -6.43
N MET A 119 -8.95 -5.37 -5.31
CA MET A 119 -7.87 -4.87 -4.46
C MET A 119 -6.52 -4.90 -5.17
N ILE A 120 -6.19 -6.00 -5.85
CA ILE A 120 -4.94 -6.14 -6.60
C ILE A 120 -4.88 -5.14 -7.76
N LEU A 121 -5.96 -4.96 -8.50
CA LEU A 121 -6.04 -3.94 -9.56
C LEU A 121 -5.83 -2.53 -9.00
N SER A 122 -6.38 -2.24 -7.82
CA SER A 122 -6.17 -0.97 -7.12
C SER A 122 -4.70 -0.74 -6.77
N LEU A 123 -3.97 -1.79 -6.37
CA LEU A 123 -2.53 -1.71 -6.12
C LEU A 123 -1.74 -1.50 -7.41
N ALA A 124 -2.05 -2.27 -8.45
CA ALA A 124 -1.41 -2.15 -9.76
C ALA A 124 -1.59 -0.76 -10.38
N SER A 125 -2.74 -0.12 -10.14
CA SER A 125 -3.00 1.24 -10.64
C SER A 125 -2.32 2.35 -9.85
N TRP A 126 -1.85 2.07 -8.64
CA TRP A 126 -1.18 3.06 -7.79
C TRP A 126 0.33 2.96 -7.85
N PHE A 127 0.88 1.76 -7.70
CA PHE A 127 2.32 1.55 -7.69
C PHE A 127 2.86 1.49 -9.12
N ASP A 128 4.09 2.01 -9.31
CA ASP A 128 4.78 2.06 -10.60
C ASP A 128 5.32 0.66 -10.97
N LEU A 129 4.40 -0.24 -11.30
CA LEU A 129 4.76 -1.55 -11.85
C LEU A 129 5.14 -1.38 -13.32
N ASP A 130 6.33 -1.85 -13.69
CA ASP A 130 6.74 -1.88 -15.08
C ASP A 130 5.84 -2.86 -15.84
N ASP A 131 5.17 -2.35 -16.87
CA ASP A 131 4.36 -3.16 -17.80
C ASP A 131 5.32 -3.96 -18.72
N GLU A 132 5.87 -5.09 -18.24
CA GLU A 132 6.54 -6.09 -19.08
C GLU A 132 5.65 -7.31 -19.34
#